data_741b2fa2cd972883f3335306124c8742
#
_entry.id   741b2fa2cd972883f3335306124c8742
#
_cell.length_a   1.000
_cell.length_b   1.000
_cell.length_c   1.000
_cell.angle_alpha   90.00
_cell.angle_beta   90.00
_cell.angle_gamma   90.00
#
_symmetry.space_group_name_H-M   'P 1'
#
loop_
_entity.id
_entity.type
_entity.pdbx_description
1 polymer ?
#
loop_
_entity_poly.entity_id
_entity_poly.type
_entity_poly.pdbx_seq_one_letter_code
_entity_poly.pdbx_strand_id
1 'polypeptide(L)'
;MGYTITPIRALALMQASEQFGGHPCTRHIGLSNEQLMQRLYAGDGARDGGIQYVSTFTHASDAAKAASQTFKNADKVISRLNSERRPGFSPIRVDEVFKVRFALGGGVREFYANHMTLVLFRLDGQSGEQFYVKTFYPLPPNELREVPLPGNA
;
A
#
# COMPACT_ATOMS: atom_id res chain seq x y z
N MET A 1 10.19 8.96 15.89
CA MET A 1 8.78 9.34 15.75
C MET A 1 8.35 9.27 14.29
N GLY A 2 7.13 8.83 14.06
CA GLY A 2 6.56 8.82 12.74
C GLY A 2 6.12 10.21 12.28
N TYR A 3 5.35 10.23 11.25
CA TYR A 3 4.84 11.43 10.63
C TYR A 3 3.36 11.58 10.99
N THR A 4 3.03 12.57 11.82
CA THR A 4 1.66 12.79 12.27
C THR A 4 0.87 13.54 11.19
N ILE A 5 -0.18 12.91 10.68
CA ILE A 5 -1.02 13.46 9.63
C ILE A 5 -2.46 12.97 9.84
N THR A 6 -3.42 13.86 9.61
CA THR A 6 -4.84 13.47 9.72
C THR A 6 -5.24 12.59 8.53
N PRO A 7 -6.32 11.78 8.66
CA PRO A 7 -6.77 10.96 7.54
C PRO A 7 -7.09 11.78 6.27
N ILE A 8 -7.75 12.92 6.42
CA ILE A 8 -8.06 13.77 5.26
C ILE A 8 -6.80 14.27 4.57
N ARG A 9 -5.79 14.68 5.34
CA ARG A 9 -4.52 15.14 4.80
C ARG A 9 -3.71 14.02 4.20
N ALA A 10 -3.77 12.83 4.80
CA ALA A 10 -3.09 11.65 4.25
C ALA A 10 -3.65 11.30 2.88
N LEU A 11 -4.98 11.32 2.73
CA LEU A 11 -5.61 11.08 1.44
C LEU A 11 -5.22 12.15 0.42
N ALA A 12 -5.22 13.42 0.83
CA ALA A 12 -4.81 14.51 -0.05
C ALA A 12 -3.35 14.36 -0.51
N LEU A 13 -2.46 13.95 0.40
CA LEU A 13 -1.06 13.70 0.06
C LEU A 13 -0.95 12.57 -0.96
N MET A 14 -1.70 11.48 -0.77
CA MET A 14 -1.69 10.37 -1.73
C MET A 14 -2.23 10.79 -3.10
N GLN A 15 -3.30 11.57 -3.13
CA GLN A 15 -3.85 12.08 -4.39
C GLN A 15 -2.86 13.01 -5.11
N ALA A 16 -2.24 13.92 -4.37
CA ALA A 16 -1.23 14.82 -4.93
C ALA A 16 0.01 14.05 -5.42
N SER A 17 0.35 12.97 -4.77
CA SER A 17 1.50 12.14 -5.14
C SER A 17 1.37 11.54 -6.55
N GLU A 18 0.15 11.38 -7.05
CA GLU A 18 -0.05 10.83 -8.39
C GLU A 18 0.42 11.77 -9.49
N GLN A 19 0.56 13.06 -9.20
CA GLN A 19 1.15 14.00 -10.14
C GLN A 19 2.67 13.81 -10.32
N PHE A 20 3.30 13.14 -9.36
CA PHE A 20 4.75 12.89 -9.38
C PHE A 20 5.08 11.46 -9.82
N GLY A 21 4.11 10.72 -10.33
CA GLY A 21 4.31 9.35 -10.77
C GLY A 21 3.97 8.29 -9.73
N GLY A 22 3.46 8.69 -8.57
CA GLY A 22 2.90 7.75 -7.61
C GLY A 22 1.54 7.24 -8.06
N HIS A 23 1.08 6.14 -7.45
CA HIS A 23 -0.21 5.55 -7.79
C HIS A 23 -0.87 4.87 -6.59
N PRO A 24 -0.85 5.52 -5.39
CA PRO A 24 -1.47 4.91 -4.22
C PRO A 24 -2.99 4.86 -4.30
N CYS A 25 -3.62 5.79 -5.02
CA CYS A 25 -5.08 5.86 -5.11
C CYS A 25 -5.62 5.08 -6.31
N THR A 26 -5.11 5.36 -7.51
CA THR A 26 -5.63 4.74 -8.74
C THR A 26 -5.45 3.23 -8.76
N ARG A 27 -4.40 2.72 -8.13
CA ARG A 27 -4.12 1.28 -8.12
C ARG A 27 -4.65 0.54 -6.91
N HIS A 28 -5.04 1.25 -5.83
CA HIS A 28 -5.30 0.57 -4.56
C HIS A 28 -6.55 1.08 -3.83
N ILE A 29 -7.38 1.93 -4.43
CA ILE A 29 -8.60 2.41 -3.81
C ILE A 29 -9.78 2.22 -4.75
N GLY A 30 -10.79 1.49 -4.27
CA GLY A 30 -12.06 1.39 -4.96
C GLY A 30 -12.04 0.63 -6.26
N LEU A 31 -11.09 -0.27 -6.46
CA LEU A 31 -11.04 -1.08 -7.67
C LEU A 31 -12.14 -2.14 -7.65
N SER A 32 -12.76 -2.38 -8.81
CA SER A 32 -13.71 -3.47 -8.97
C SER A 32 -12.99 -4.82 -9.00
N ASN A 33 -13.76 -5.90 -8.80
CA ASN A 33 -13.21 -7.25 -8.88
C ASN A 33 -12.60 -7.51 -10.26
N GLU A 34 -13.25 -7.01 -11.33
CA GLU A 34 -12.74 -7.16 -12.68
C GLU A 34 -11.40 -6.43 -12.86
N GLN A 35 -11.30 -5.21 -12.35
CA GLN A 35 -10.06 -4.44 -12.43
C GLN A 35 -8.93 -5.12 -11.65
N LEU A 36 -9.23 -5.67 -10.48
CA LEU A 36 -8.25 -6.41 -9.70
C LEU A 36 -7.73 -7.62 -10.46
N MET A 37 -8.62 -8.41 -11.05
CA MET A 37 -8.23 -9.60 -11.80
C MET A 37 -7.47 -9.25 -13.07
N GLN A 38 -7.87 -8.20 -13.77
CA GLN A 38 -7.14 -7.73 -14.97
C GLN A 38 -5.70 -7.37 -14.62
N ARG A 39 -5.49 -6.68 -13.52
CA ARG A 39 -4.14 -6.32 -13.08
C ARG A 39 -3.32 -7.54 -12.68
N LEU A 40 -3.96 -8.50 -12.03
CA LEU A 40 -3.29 -9.73 -11.65
C LEU A 40 -2.82 -10.50 -12.89
N TYR A 41 -3.68 -10.65 -13.88
CA TYR A 41 -3.34 -11.34 -15.13
C TYR A 41 -2.29 -10.59 -15.95
N ALA A 42 -2.27 -9.26 -15.86
CA ALA A 42 -1.26 -8.45 -16.53
C ALA A 42 0.12 -8.51 -15.87
N GLY A 43 0.24 -9.16 -14.70
CA GLY A 43 1.50 -9.26 -13.97
C GLY A 43 1.83 -8.04 -13.14
N ASP A 44 0.86 -7.15 -12.91
CA ASP A 44 1.06 -5.93 -12.11
C ASP A 44 1.03 -6.16 -10.61
N GLY A 45 0.78 -7.37 -10.17
CA GLY A 45 0.61 -7.68 -8.76
C GLY A 45 1.92 -7.62 -7.97
N ALA A 46 1.80 -7.29 -6.70
CA ALA A 46 2.89 -7.40 -5.76
C ALA A 46 3.16 -8.88 -5.44
N ARG A 47 4.35 -9.16 -4.93
CA ARG A 47 4.72 -10.52 -4.51
C ARG A 47 5.10 -10.51 -3.04
N ASP A 48 4.61 -11.51 -2.32
CA ASP A 48 4.94 -11.70 -0.92
C ASP A 48 5.00 -13.20 -0.63
N GLY A 49 6.19 -13.71 -0.30
CA GLY A 49 6.38 -15.11 0.05
C GLY A 49 5.97 -16.10 -1.05
N GLY A 50 6.09 -15.75 -2.31
CA GLY A 50 5.68 -16.60 -3.43
C GLY A 50 4.23 -16.40 -3.87
N ILE A 51 3.48 -15.57 -3.17
CA ILE A 51 2.09 -15.22 -3.53
C ILE A 51 2.12 -13.94 -4.35
N GLN A 52 1.50 -13.97 -5.52
CA GLN A 52 1.24 -12.76 -6.30
C GLN A 52 -0.17 -12.28 -6.02
N TYR A 53 -0.33 -10.99 -5.73
CA TYR A 53 -1.62 -10.43 -5.39
C TYR A 53 -1.77 -9.00 -5.86
N VAL A 54 -3.02 -8.57 -6.05
CA VAL A 54 -3.40 -7.18 -6.26
C VAL A 54 -4.42 -6.84 -5.20
N SER A 55 -4.29 -5.68 -4.56
CA SER A 55 -5.14 -5.30 -3.44
C SER A 55 -5.82 -3.97 -3.67
N THR A 56 -6.95 -3.77 -2.99
CA THR A 56 -7.64 -2.50 -2.97
C THR A 56 -8.31 -2.28 -1.61
N PHE A 57 -8.29 -1.03 -1.14
CA PHE A 57 -9.21 -0.60 -0.11
C PHE A 57 -10.61 -0.49 -0.73
N THR A 58 -11.63 -0.88 0.01
CA THR A 58 -13.00 -0.80 -0.49
C THR A 58 -13.53 0.64 -0.53
N HIS A 59 -13.05 1.49 0.39
CA HIS A 59 -13.48 2.88 0.50
C HIS A 59 -12.28 3.80 0.71
N ALA A 60 -12.37 4.99 0.14
CA ALA A 60 -11.33 6.01 0.32
C ALA A 60 -11.17 6.41 1.80
N SER A 61 -12.26 6.41 2.57
CA SER A 61 -12.19 6.73 4.00
C SER A 61 -11.35 5.71 4.78
N ASP A 62 -11.44 4.44 4.44
CA ASP A 62 -10.61 3.40 5.05
C ASP A 62 -9.14 3.58 4.66
N ALA A 63 -8.88 3.85 3.40
CA ALA A 63 -7.53 4.12 2.93
C ALA A 63 -6.92 5.34 3.64
N ALA A 64 -7.71 6.38 3.83
CA ALA A 64 -7.27 7.59 4.53
C ALA A 64 -6.88 7.30 5.99
N LYS A 65 -7.71 6.55 6.70
CA LYS A 65 -7.42 6.15 8.09
C LYS A 65 -6.19 5.26 8.16
N ALA A 66 -6.12 4.27 7.28
CA ALA A 66 -4.99 3.35 7.23
C ALA A 66 -3.69 4.09 6.93
N ALA A 67 -3.72 5.03 5.99
CA ALA A 67 -2.56 5.85 5.65
C ALA A 67 -2.12 6.71 6.84
N SER A 68 -3.04 7.35 7.52
CA SER A 68 -2.74 8.16 8.71
C SER A 68 -2.02 7.33 9.77
N GLN A 69 -2.52 6.14 10.06
CA GLN A 69 -1.91 5.23 11.03
C GLN A 69 -0.55 4.70 10.55
N THR A 70 -0.43 4.45 9.26
CA THR A 70 0.83 3.99 8.67
C THR A 70 1.91 5.05 8.80
N PHE A 71 1.60 6.31 8.47
CA PHE A 71 2.56 7.41 8.63
C PHE A 71 2.99 7.61 10.08
N LYS A 72 2.07 7.44 11.00
CA LYS A 72 2.38 7.54 12.43
C LYS A 72 3.45 6.54 12.85
N ASN A 73 3.48 5.38 12.23
CA ASN A 73 4.40 4.29 12.55
C ASN A 73 5.53 4.13 11.52
N ALA A 74 5.77 5.15 10.69
CA ALA A 74 6.68 5.06 9.56
C ALA A 74 8.10 5.57 9.84
N ASP A 75 8.55 5.55 11.10
CA ASP A 75 9.86 6.08 11.50
C ASP A 75 10.99 5.53 10.65
N LYS A 76 11.05 4.22 10.46
CA LYS A 76 12.14 3.57 9.74
C LYS A 76 12.13 3.91 8.26
N VAL A 77 10.95 4.01 7.67
CA VAL A 77 10.79 4.34 6.25
C VAL A 77 11.28 5.76 5.99
N ILE A 78 10.82 6.70 6.82
CA ILE A 78 11.18 8.10 6.68
C ILE A 78 12.67 8.32 6.97
N SER A 79 13.18 7.68 8.01
CA SER A 79 14.60 7.77 8.36
C SER A 79 15.49 7.25 7.22
N ARG A 80 15.13 6.13 6.62
CA ARG A 80 15.87 5.57 5.48
C ARG A 80 15.84 6.52 4.28
N LEU A 81 14.69 7.10 4.01
CA LEU A 81 14.54 8.05 2.91
C LEU A 81 15.46 9.26 3.09
N ASN A 82 15.50 9.79 4.32
CA ASN A 82 16.28 11.00 4.62
C ASN A 82 17.77 10.75 4.72
N SER A 83 18.20 9.66 5.37
CA SER A 83 19.61 9.40 5.62
C SER A 83 20.28 8.61 4.50
N GLU A 84 19.60 7.68 3.88
CA GLU A 84 20.21 6.80 2.88
C GLU A 84 19.89 7.21 1.44
N ARG A 85 18.98 8.15 1.26
CA ARG A 85 18.53 8.64 -0.05
C ARG A 85 18.01 7.52 -0.96
N ARG A 86 17.42 6.49 -0.37
CA ARG A 86 16.82 5.37 -1.10
C ARG A 86 15.31 5.40 -0.91
N PRO A 87 14.56 4.77 -1.84
CA PRO A 87 13.14 4.61 -1.60
C PRO A 87 12.91 3.92 -0.25
N GLY A 88 12.10 4.55 0.59
CA GLY A 88 11.74 3.97 1.87
C GLY A 88 10.59 2.99 1.67
N PHE A 89 10.76 1.75 2.14
CA PHE A 89 9.68 0.81 2.10
C PHE A 89 9.79 -0.15 3.28
N SER A 90 8.66 -0.53 3.84
CA SER A 90 8.62 -1.50 4.94
C SER A 90 7.17 -1.91 5.20
N PRO A 91 6.91 -3.16 5.59
CA PRO A 91 5.63 -3.52 6.16
C PRO A 91 5.44 -2.78 7.49
N ILE A 92 4.31 -2.12 7.63
CA ILE A 92 4.02 -1.32 8.81
C ILE A 92 2.69 -1.80 9.40
N ARG A 93 2.73 -2.15 10.68
CA ARG A 93 1.53 -2.51 11.41
C ARG A 93 0.75 -1.25 11.78
N VAL A 94 -0.58 -1.30 11.60
CA VAL A 94 -1.48 -0.22 11.98
C VAL A 94 -2.35 -0.63 13.17
N ASP A 95 -3.00 0.35 13.80
CA ASP A 95 -3.73 0.14 15.04
C ASP A 95 -5.06 -0.58 14.83
N GLU A 96 -5.70 -0.36 13.69
CA GLU A 96 -7.00 -0.96 13.36
C GLU A 96 -6.85 -1.99 12.26
N VAL A 97 -7.85 -2.85 12.13
CA VAL A 97 -7.97 -3.74 10.96
C VAL A 97 -8.92 -3.11 9.96
N PHE A 98 -8.55 -3.21 8.69
CA PHE A 98 -9.31 -2.62 7.60
C PHE A 98 -9.78 -3.69 6.64
N LYS A 99 -11.03 -3.55 6.21
CA LYS A 99 -11.62 -4.46 5.24
C LYS A 99 -11.07 -4.13 3.85
N VAL A 100 -10.45 -5.11 3.23
CA VAL A 100 -9.78 -4.95 1.94
C VAL A 100 -10.09 -6.14 1.05
N ARG A 101 -9.88 -5.99 -0.25
CA ARG A 101 -10.02 -7.09 -1.19
C ARG A 101 -8.68 -7.39 -1.83
N PHE A 102 -8.43 -8.69 -2.00
CA PHE A 102 -7.25 -9.18 -2.69
C PHE A 102 -7.66 -10.04 -3.88
N ALA A 103 -7.06 -9.77 -5.03
CA ALA A 103 -7.12 -10.68 -6.16
C ALA A 103 -5.93 -11.63 -6.04
N LEU A 104 -6.24 -12.90 -6.03
CA LEU A 104 -5.28 -13.99 -5.96
C LEU A 104 -5.59 -14.94 -7.10
N GLY A 105 -4.73 -15.93 -7.31
CA GLY A 105 -4.93 -16.85 -8.40
C GLY A 105 -6.25 -17.62 -8.42
N GLY A 106 -6.96 -17.68 -7.31
CA GLY A 106 -8.28 -18.33 -7.23
C GLY A 106 -9.46 -17.39 -7.31
N GLY A 107 -9.23 -16.07 -7.46
CA GLY A 107 -10.29 -15.08 -7.52
C GLY A 107 -10.08 -13.95 -6.54
N VAL A 108 -11.16 -13.18 -6.31
CA VAL A 108 -11.13 -12.05 -5.39
C VAL A 108 -11.77 -12.43 -4.07
N ARG A 109 -11.10 -12.09 -2.97
CA ARG A 109 -11.61 -12.35 -1.61
C ARG A 109 -11.49 -11.11 -0.76
N GLU A 110 -12.40 -10.98 0.22
CA GLU A 110 -12.33 -9.95 1.26
C GLU A 110 -11.57 -10.46 2.47
N PHE A 111 -10.74 -9.59 3.04
CA PHE A 111 -10.01 -9.88 4.26
C PHE A 111 -9.92 -8.64 5.13
N TYR A 112 -9.56 -8.84 6.39
CA TYR A 112 -9.19 -7.77 7.30
C TYR A 112 -7.68 -7.70 7.40
N ALA A 113 -7.11 -6.55 7.10
CA ALA A 113 -5.67 -6.34 7.09
C ALA A 113 -5.28 -5.27 8.09
N ASN A 114 -4.17 -5.48 8.79
CA ASN A 114 -3.60 -4.52 9.71
C ASN A 114 -2.11 -4.27 9.47
N HIS A 115 -1.61 -4.71 8.34
CA HIS A 115 -0.26 -4.39 7.88
C HIS A 115 -0.33 -3.74 6.50
N MET A 116 0.46 -2.68 6.32
CA MET A 116 0.47 -1.91 5.09
C MET A 116 1.88 -1.80 4.56
N THR A 117 2.02 -1.72 3.25
CA THR A 117 3.28 -1.35 2.61
C THR A 117 3.19 0.10 2.19
N LEU A 118 4.16 0.89 2.61
CA LEU A 118 4.30 2.28 2.21
C LEU A 118 5.63 2.46 1.50
N VAL A 119 5.59 2.98 0.28
CA VAL A 119 6.80 3.27 -0.50
C VAL A 119 6.85 4.77 -0.76
N LEU A 120 7.90 5.41 -0.28
CA LEU A 120 8.13 6.83 -0.41
C LEU A 120 9.34 7.10 -1.31
N PHE A 121 9.20 8.08 -2.18
CA PHE A 121 10.30 8.56 -3.03
C PHE A 121 10.55 10.02 -2.70
N ARG A 122 11.81 10.44 -2.76
CA ARG A 122 12.16 11.85 -2.58
C ARG A 122 11.75 12.65 -3.81
N LEU A 123 11.36 13.90 -3.58
CA LEU A 123 11.15 14.84 -4.67
C LEU A 123 12.51 15.39 -5.10
N ASP A 124 12.81 15.30 -6.39
CA ASP A 124 14.07 15.77 -6.94
C ASP A 124 14.24 17.28 -6.73
N GLY A 125 15.47 17.68 -6.34
CA GLY A 125 15.80 19.07 -6.15
C GLY A 125 15.25 19.71 -4.89
N GLN A 126 14.58 18.93 -4.03
CA GLN A 126 14.00 19.42 -2.80
C GLN A 126 14.90 19.11 -1.60
N SER A 127 14.77 19.90 -0.53
CA SER A 127 15.46 19.62 0.72
C SER A 127 14.89 18.35 1.37
N GLY A 128 15.71 17.73 2.20
CA GLY A 128 15.61 16.33 2.62
C GLY A 128 14.31 15.80 3.18
N GLU A 129 13.33 16.62 3.51
CA GLU A 129 12.09 16.13 4.10
C GLU A 129 10.94 16.02 3.11
N GLN A 130 11.15 16.40 1.85
CA GLN A 130 10.07 16.37 0.87
C GLN A 130 10.05 15.05 0.11
N PHE A 131 8.89 14.42 0.11
CA PHE A 131 8.69 13.12 -0.52
C PHE A 131 7.29 13.05 -1.15
N TYR A 132 7.08 12.06 -1.98
CA TYR A 132 5.74 11.69 -2.42
C TYR A 132 5.52 10.21 -2.19
N VAL A 133 4.26 9.82 -2.11
CA VAL A 133 3.88 8.42 -1.93
C VAL A 133 3.91 7.72 -3.29
N LYS A 134 4.90 6.87 -3.50
CA LYS A 134 4.99 6.09 -4.72
C LYS A 134 3.86 5.08 -4.80
N THR A 135 3.64 4.35 -3.70
CA THR A 135 2.50 3.45 -3.58
C THR A 135 2.21 3.18 -2.10
N PHE A 136 0.97 2.76 -1.85
CA PHE A 136 0.49 2.40 -0.53
C PHE A 136 -0.60 1.35 -0.69
N TYR A 137 -0.42 0.19 -0.07
CA TYR A 137 -1.39 -0.89 -0.18
C TYR A 137 -1.35 -1.81 1.02
N PRO A 138 -2.47 -2.51 1.31
CA PRO A 138 -2.50 -3.49 2.39
C PRO A 138 -1.72 -4.75 2.01
N LEU A 139 -1.09 -5.36 3.02
CA LEU A 139 -0.43 -6.65 2.88
C LEU A 139 -1.43 -7.77 3.15
N PRO A 140 -1.28 -8.91 2.48
CA PRO A 140 -2.10 -10.07 2.79
C PRO A 140 -1.88 -10.53 4.23
N PRO A 141 -2.94 -10.91 4.95
CA PRO A 141 -2.78 -11.53 6.25
C PRO A 141 -2.04 -12.88 6.12
N ASN A 142 -1.43 -13.34 7.22
CA ASN A 142 -0.64 -14.57 7.22
C ASN A 142 -1.39 -15.77 6.65
N GLU A 143 -2.69 -15.85 6.90
CA GLU A 143 -3.54 -16.92 6.37
C GLU A 143 -3.48 -17.02 4.85
N LEU A 144 -3.39 -15.89 4.16
CA LEU A 144 -3.30 -15.88 2.70
C LEU A 144 -1.95 -16.32 2.19
N ARG A 145 -0.90 -16.11 2.97
CA ARG A 145 0.45 -16.50 2.59
C ARG A 145 0.64 -18.00 2.55
N GLU A 146 -0.24 -18.74 3.23
CA GLU A 146 -0.21 -20.20 3.27
C GLU A 146 -1.03 -20.83 2.15
N VAL A 147 -1.79 -20.03 1.40
CA VAL A 147 -2.60 -20.54 0.30
C VAL A 147 -1.70 -20.80 -0.90
N PRO A 148 -1.64 -22.04 -1.43
CA PRO A 148 -0.85 -22.33 -2.61
C PRO A 148 -1.31 -21.50 -3.81
N LEU A 149 -0.36 -21.10 -4.65
CA LEU A 149 -0.70 -20.46 -5.91
C LEU A 149 -1.38 -21.50 -6.83
N PRO A 150 -2.34 -21.07 -7.67
CA PRO A 150 -2.91 -21.95 -8.67
C PRO A 150 -1.81 -22.52 -9.56
N GLY A 151 -1.83 -23.83 -9.76
CA GLY A 151 -0.79 -24.52 -10.49
C GLY A 151 0.38 -25.01 -9.66
N ASN A 152 0.43 -24.67 -8.37
CA ASN A 152 1.45 -25.12 -7.43
C ASN A 152 0.88 -26.07 -6.37
N ALA A 153 -0.29 -26.54 -6.60
CA ALA A 153 -0.95 -27.47 -5.67
C ALA A 153 -0.35 -28.86 -5.78
#